data_918dcf8c22b61eb1a97808fab0a8f58e
#
_entry.id   918dcf8c22b61eb1a97808fab0a8f58e
#
_cell.length_a   1.000
_cell.length_b   1.000
_cell.length_c   1.000
_cell.angle_alpha   90.00
_cell.angle_beta   90.00
_cell.angle_gamma   90.00
#
_symmetry.space_group_name_H-M   'P 1'
#
loop_
_entity.id
_entity.type
_entity.pdbx_description
1 polymer ?
#
loop_
_entity_poly.entity_id
_entity_poly.type
_entity_poly.pdbx_seq_one_letter_code
_entity_poly.pdbx_strand_id
1 'polypeptide(L)'
;MALAHERAYTIEDIYALPEGQRAELIDGRMYMMAPPIRIQQQLVSQFTKVIGNYIDAKHGTCEVYPAPFAVFLNKDDMNYVEPDISVICDKDKLTDKGCNGAPDWVIEITSPATSRTDYGIKLFKYRSAGVREYWIVNPQKKTVMVYDLEQDKQSDQYNFEDTISSCIYDDLKINIAEFLS
;
A
#
# COMPACT_ATOMS: atom_id res chain seq x y z
N MET A 1 21.91 31.92 -11.14
CA MET A 1 22.04 30.68 -10.35
C MET A 1 21.37 29.57 -11.11
N ALA A 2 22.13 28.63 -11.70
CA ALA A 2 21.56 27.44 -12.33
C ALA A 2 21.02 26.55 -11.21
N LEU A 3 19.71 26.27 -11.20
CA LEU A 3 19.12 25.24 -10.37
C LEU A 3 19.80 23.93 -10.77
N ALA A 4 20.51 23.28 -9.84
CA ALA A 4 20.98 21.93 -10.05
C ALA A 4 19.76 21.08 -10.37
N HIS A 5 19.65 20.56 -11.58
CA HIS A 5 18.68 19.54 -11.93
C HIS A 5 19.03 18.31 -11.07
N GLU A 6 18.23 18.04 -10.02
CA GLU A 6 18.31 16.77 -9.36
C GLU A 6 18.04 15.68 -10.42
N ARG A 7 18.94 14.72 -10.52
CA ARG A 7 18.80 13.58 -11.42
C ARG A 7 17.51 12.83 -11.05
N ALA A 8 16.60 12.64 -11.99
CA ALA A 8 15.49 11.72 -11.82
C ALA A 8 16.01 10.27 -11.86
N TYR A 9 15.57 9.45 -10.90
CA TYR A 9 15.84 8.02 -10.87
C TYR A 9 14.78 7.26 -11.68
N THR A 10 15.14 6.06 -12.09
CA THR A 10 14.28 5.13 -12.84
C THR A 10 14.19 3.78 -12.13
N ILE A 11 13.31 2.90 -12.60
CA ILE A 11 13.18 1.52 -12.10
C ILE A 11 14.52 0.76 -12.24
N GLU A 12 15.33 1.06 -13.22
CA GLU A 12 16.66 0.46 -13.35
C GLU A 12 17.59 0.83 -12.20
N ASP A 13 17.49 2.05 -11.66
CA ASP A 13 18.22 2.44 -10.45
C ASP A 13 17.75 1.63 -9.21
N ILE A 14 16.47 1.27 -9.13
CA ILE A 14 15.96 0.36 -8.09
C ILE A 14 16.60 -1.03 -8.22
N TYR A 15 16.65 -1.58 -9.42
CA TYR A 15 17.27 -2.89 -9.66
C TYR A 15 18.79 -2.89 -9.46
N ALA A 16 19.43 -1.72 -9.57
CA ALA A 16 20.86 -1.55 -9.34
C ALA A 16 21.24 -1.36 -7.86
N LEU A 17 20.26 -1.30 -6.94
CA LEU A 17 20.55 -1.17 -5.52
C LEU A 17 21.36 -2.37 -5.01
N PRO A 18 22.29 -2.16 -4.06
CA PRO A 18 23.02 -3.24 -3.41
C PRO A 18 22.07 -4.27 -2.79
N GLU A 19 22.52 -5.53 -2.73
CA GLU A 19 21.76 -6.62 -2.11
C GLU A 19 21.31 -6.24 -0.68
N GLY A 20 20.06 -6.52 -0.37
CA GLY A 20 19.45 -6.20 0.93
C GLY A 20 18.95 -4.76 1.08
N GLN A 21 19.22 -3.88 0.11
CA GLN A 21 18.62 -2.54 0.09
C GLN A 21 17.34 -2.54 -0.75
N ARG A 22 16.34 -1.82 -0.26
CA ARG A 22 15.05 -1.62 -0.94
C ARG A 22 14.70 -0.14 -0.94
N ALA A 23 14.06 0.29 -1.99
CA ALA A 23 13.54 1.66 -2.10
C ALA A 23 12.26 1.68 -2.93
N GLU A 24 11.47 2.70 -2.71
CA GLU A 24 10.36 3.08 -3.58
C GLU A 24 10.77 4.25 -4.46
N LEU A 25 10.14 4.34 -5.61
CA LEU A 25 10.37 5.39 -6.59
C LEU A 25 9.04 6.10 -6.87
N ILE A 26 8.99 7.40 -6.62
CA ILE A 26 7.79 8.20 -6.85
C ILE A 26 8.20 9.47 -7.61
N ASP A 27 7.69 9.61 -8.82
CA ASP A 27 8.06 10.71 -9.75
C ASP A 27 9.57 10.88 -9.91
N GLY A 28 10.29 9.78 -10.02
CA GLY A 28 11.74 9.80 -10.17
C GLY A 28 12.51 10.15 -8.89
N ARG A 29 11.86 10.23 -7.74
CA ARG A 29 12.50 10.39 -6.42
C ARG A 29 12.57 9.06 -5.70
N MET A 30 13.75 8.72 -5.21
CA MET A 30 14.01 7.48 -4.50
C MET A 30 13.80 7.67 -2.99
N TYR A 31 13.01 6.77 -2.39
CA TYR A 31 12.72 6.71 -0.96
C TYR A 31 13.24 5.39 -0.42
N MET A 32 14.37 5.43 0.30
CA MET A 32 14.95 4.23 0.91
C MET A 32 14.02 3.65 1.97
N MET A 33 13.82 2.34 1.93
CA MET A 33 12.98 1.61 2.89
C MET A 33 13.83 1.07 4.05
N ALA A 34 13.33 1.24 5.26
CA ALA A 34 13.89 0.60 6.44
C ALA A 34 13.26 -0.78 6.66
N PRO A 35 13.98 -1.73 7.31
CA PRO A 35 13.38 -2.98 7.74
C PRO A 35 12.17 -2.74 8.65
N PRO A 36 11.05 -3.46 8.45
CA PRO A 36 9.87 -3.30 9.28
C PRO A 36 10.11 -3.82 10.71
N ILE A 37 9.48 -3.18 11.69
CA ILE A 37 9.49 -3.65 13.08
C ILE A 37 8.40 -4.71 13.31
N ARG A 38 8.49 -5.42 14.45
CA ARG A 38 7.59 -6.56 14.77
C ARG A 38 6.10 -6.23 14.62
N ILE A 39 5.65 -5.09 15.13
CA ILE A 39 4.22 -4.73 15.07
C ILE A 39 3.74 -4.53 13.61
N GLN A 40 4.57 -3.95 12.75
CA GLN A 40 4.24 -3.82 11.33
C GLN A 40 4.10 -5.20 10.68
N GLN A 41 5.06 -6.11 10.92
CA GLN A 41 4.99 -7.47 10.39
C GLN A 41 3.79 -8.26 10.91
N GLN A 42 3.43 -8.09 12.20
CA GLN A 42 2.25 -8.71 12.78
C GLN A 42 0.97 -8.22 12.08
N LEU A 43 0.84 -6.91 11.87
CA LEU A 43 -0.31 -6.34 11.18
C LEU A 43 -0.37 -6.77 9.71
N VAL A 44 0.75 -6.75 8.98
CA VAL A 44 0.82 -7.25 7.59
C VAL A 44 0.34 -8.70 7.52
N SER A 45 0.83 -9.56 8.41
CA SER A 45 0.46 -10.99 8.46
C SER A 45 -1.04 -11.16 8.71
N GLN A 46 -1.61 -10.43 9.67
CA GLN A 46 -3.02 -10.56 10.03
C GLN A 46 -3.95 -9.99 8.94
N PHE A 47 -3.64 -8.82 8.38
CA PHE A 47 -4.39 -8.27 7.26
C PHE A 47 -4.40 -9.22 6.06
N THR A 48 -3.22 -9.73 5.68
CA THR A 48 -3.10 -10.67 4.56
C THR A 48 -3.96 -11.90 4.78
N LYS A 49 -3.93 -12.48 6.00
CA LYS A 49 -4.72 -13.64 6.38
C LYS A 49 -6.22 -13.37 6.33
N VAL A 50 -6.68 -12.26 6.94
CA VAL A 50 -8.11 -11.94 7.01
C VAL A 50 -8.69 -11.64 5.63
N ILE A 51 -7.99 -10.84 4.83
CA ILE A 51 -8.41 -10.50 3.47
C ILE A 51 -8.37 -11.73 2.57
N GLY A 52 -7.30 -12.52 2.60
CA GLY A 52 -7.18 -13.75 1.82
C GLY A 52 -8.27 -14.76 2.16
N ASN A 53 -8.50 -15.03 3.44
CA ASN A 53 -9.57 -15.94 3.87
C ASN A 53 -10.96 -15.46 3.43
N TYR A 54 -11.20 -14.16 3.46
CA TYR A 54 -12.46 -13.58 2.98
C TYR A 54 -12.64 -13.81 1.49
N ILE A 55 -11.61 -13.49 0.68
CA ILE A 55 -11.65 -13.70 -0.77
C ILE A 55 -11.91 -15.17 -1.11
N ASP A 56 -11.20 -16.09 -0.44
CA ASP A 56 -11.36 -17.54 -0.66
C ASP A 56 -12.77 -18.02 -0.27
N ALA A 57 -13.28 -17.58 0.88
CA ALA A 57 -14.63 -17.94 1.37
C ALA A 57 -15.75 -17.45 0.43
N LYS A 58 -15.52 -16.34 -0.26
CA LYS A 58 -16.47 -15.79 -1.25
C LYS A 58 -16.25 -16.31 -2.67
N HIS A 59 -15.29 -17.22 -2.87
CA HIS A 59 -14.85 -17.65 -4.20
C HIS A 59 -14.50 -16.47 -5.12
N GLY A 60 -13.91 -15.42 -4.50
CA GLY A 60 -13.51 -14.20 -5.19
C GLY A 60 -12.32 -14.43 -6.13
N THR A 61 -12.15 -13.57 -7.11
CA THR A 61 -11.06 -13.65 -8.08
C THR A 61 -9.87 -12.75 -7.75
N CYS A 62 -10.03 -11.86 -6.77
CA CYS A 62 -8.94 -10.99 -6.34
C CYS A 62 -7.84 -11.77 -5.62
N GLU A 63 -6.64 -11.23 -5.65
CA GLU A 63 -5.47 -11.80 -4.96
C GLU A 63 -4.90 -10.75 -4.00
N VAL A 64 -4.38 -11.20 -2.84
CA VAL A 64 -3.75 -10.34 -1.84
C VAL A 64 -2.27 -10.65 -1.71
N TYR A 65 -1.45 -9.60 -1.78
CA TYR A 65 0.01 -9.68 -1.73
C TYR A 65 0.57 -8.79 -0.64
N PRO A 66 1.30 -9.35 0.35
CA PRO A 66 2.08 -8.56 1.29
C PRO A 66 3.41 -8.13 0.69
N ALA A 67 4.00 -7.05 1.20
CA ALA A 67 5.37 -6.66 0.85
C ALA A 67 6.39 -7.76 1.24
N PRO A 68 7.50 -7.91 0.46
CA PRO A 68 7.84 -7.13 -0.73
C PRO A 68 7.07 -7.60 -1.97
N PHE A 69 6.29 -6.74 -2.54
CA PHE A 69 5.57 -7.00 -3.78
C PHE A 69 5.58 -5.72 -4.63
N ALA A 70 6.18 -5.82 -5.83
CA ALA A 70 6.38 -4.68 -6.70
C ALA A 70 5.07 -4.20 -7.34
N VAL A 71 4.83 -2.90 -7.29
CA VAL A 71 3.73 -2.23 -7.99
C VAL A 71 4.31 -1.14 -8.89
N PHE A 72 4.16 -1.32 -10.20
CA PHE A 72 4.53 -0.36 -11.25
C PHE A 72 3.33 0.56 -11.50
N LEU A 73 3.18 1.57 -10.64
CA LEU A 73 1.91 2.24 -10.39
C LEU A 73 1.30 2.92 -11.62
N ASN A 74 2.10 3.62 -12.41
CA ASN A 74 1.64 4.38 -13.59
C ASN A 74 2.02 3.72 -14.93
N LYS A 75 2.56 2.50 -14.90
CA LYS A 75 3.13 1.82 -16.09
C LYS A 75 4.23 2.65 -16.79
N ASP A 76 4.93 3.47 -16.02
CA ASP A 76 6.10 4.24 -16.42
C ASP A 76 7.37 3.69 -15.72
N ASP A 77 8.51 4.29 -15.97
CA ASP A 77 9.79 3.91 -15.39
C ASP A 77 10.20 4.77 -14.18
N MET A 78 9.31 5.65 -13.71
CA MET A 78 9.56 6.61 -12.62
C MET A 78 8.68 6.38 -11.39
N ASN A 79 7.79 5.37 -11.41
CA ASN A 79 6.88 5.08 -10.32
C ASN A 79 6.87 3.58 -10.00
N TYR A 80 7.52 3.22 -8.89
CA TYR A 80 7.66 1.88 -8.35
C TYR A 80 7.47 1.93 -6.84
N VAL A 81 6.48 1.22 -6.33
CA VAL A 81 6.19 1.15 -4.90
C VAL A 81 6.07 -0.29 -4.44
N GLU A 82 6.27 -0.53 -3.15
CA GLU A 82 6.07 -1.81 -2.48
C GLU A 82 5.14 -1.63 -1.29
N PRO A 83 3.82 -1.47 -1.51
CA PRO A 83 2.87 -1.29 -0.42
C PRO A 83 2.91 -2.44 0.57
N ASP A 84 2.65 -2.18 1.84
CA ASP A 84 2.62 -3.23 2.87
C ASP A 84 1.63 -4.34 2.52
N ILE A 85 0.45 -4.00 1.99
CA ILE A 85 -0.52 -4.94 1.44
C ILE A 85 -1.15 -4.37 0.17
N SER A 86 -1.25 -5.20 -0.86
CA SER A 86 -1.92 -4.89 -2.13
C SER A 86 -2.98 -5.94 -2.43
N VAL A 87 -4.19 -5.52 -2.79
CA VAL A 87 -5.26 -6.40 -3.30
C VAL A 87 -5.49 -6.07 -4.77
N ILE A 88 -5.41 -7.08 -5.62
CA ILE A 88 -5.52 -6.95 -7.06
C ILE A 88 -6.67 -7.83 -7.57
N CYS A 89 -7.67 -7.23 -8.21
CA CYS A 89 -8.83 -7.95 -8.75
C CYS A 89 -8.74 -8.18 -10.26
N ASP A 90 -8.00 -7.33 -10.95
CA ASP A 90 -7.70 -7.48 -12.37
C ASP A 90 -6.39 -8.29 -12.56
N LYS A 91 -6.53 -9.58 -12.85
CA LYS A 91 -5.39 -10.49 -13.02
C LYS A 91 -4.51 -10.16 -14.23
N ASP A 92 -5.01 -9.41 -15.20
CA ASP A 92 -4.23 -8.99 -16.36
C ASP A 92 -3.12 -7.98 -15.97
N LYS A 93 -3.22 -7.39 -14.77
CA LYS A 93 -2.16 -6.57 -14.18
C LYS A 93 -1.03 -7.37 -13.55
N LEU A 94 -1.25 -8.66 -13.25
CA LEU A 94 -0.26 -9.51 -12.60
C LEU A 94 0.75 -10.05 -13.59
N THR A 95 2.02 -9.89 -13.28
CA THR A 95 3.17 -10.39 -14.04
C THR A 95 4.16 -11.07 -13.10
N ASP A 96 5.14 -11.77 -13.64
CA ASP A 96 6.23 -12.37 -12.84
C ASP A 96 7.03 -11.34 -12.04
N LYS A 97 6.96 -10.06 -12.44
CA LYS A 97 7.67 -8.97 -11.75
C LYS A 97 6.81 -8.26 -10.69
N GLY A 98 5.51 -8.46 -10.67
CA GLY A 98 4.57 -7.79 -9.76
C GLY A 98 3.32 -7.28 -10.47
N CYS A 99 2.70 -6.23 -9.92
CA CYS A 99 1.49 -5.61 -10.46
C CYS A 99 1.85 -4.46 -11.42
N ASN A 100 1.35 -4.53 -12.64
CA ASN A 100 1.54 -3.48 -13.65
C ASN A 100 0.29 -2.59 -13.72
N GLY A 101 0.28 -1.52 -12.96
CA GLY A 101 -0.83 -0.58 -12.76
C GLY A 101 -1.28 -0.53 -11.30
N ALA A 102 -2.35 0.22 -11.03
CA ALA A 102 -2.87 0.39 -9.68
C ALA A 102 -3.53 -0.88 -9.14
N PRO A 103 -3.20 -1.34 -7.91
CA PRO A 103 -4.02 -2.28 -7.14
C PRO A 103 -5.42 -1.72 -6.89
N ASP A 104 -6.38 -2.60 -6.59
CA ASP A 104 -7.74 -2.18 -6.19
C ASP A 104 -7.75 -1.61 -4.77
N TRP A 105 -7.03 -2.25 -3.84
CA TRP A 105 -6.92 -1.81 -2.46
C TRP A 105 -5.46 -1.83 -2.00
N VAL A 106 -5.04 -0.76 -1.36
CA VAL A 106 -3.70 -0.63 -0.76
C VAL A 106 -3.83 -0.34 0.73
N ILE A 107 -3.03 -1.02 1.54
CA ILE A 107 -2.89 -0.75 2.97
C ILE A 107 -1.41 -0.45 3.26
N GLU A 108 -1.15 0.70 3.90
CA GLU A 108 0.17 1.08 4.42
C GLU A 108 0.14 1.11 5.94
N ILE A 109 1.10 0.45 6.57
CA ILE A 109 1.27 0.46 8.02
C ILE A 109 2.38 1.44 8.35
N THR A 110 1.96 2.67 8.64
CA THR A 110 2.88 3.80 8.75
C THR A 110 3.78 3.73 9.99
N SER A 111 4.95 4.32 9.86
CA SER A 111 5.90 4.60 10.94
C SER A 111 6.13 6.10 11.06
N PRO A 112 6.81 6.60 12.11
CA PRO A 112 7.20 8.01 12.17
C PRO A 112 7.98 8.48 10.95
N ALA A 113 8.80 7.60 10.37
CA ALA A 113 9.62 7.90 9.21
C ALA A 113 8.81 8.01 7.91
N THR A 114 7.76 7.18 7.74
CA THR A 114 6.98 7.10 6.50
C THR A 114 5.68 7.91 6.54
N SER A 115 5.21 8.29 7.72
CA SER A 115 3.92 8.95 7.93
C SER A 115 3.67 10.12 6.97
N ARG A 116 4.65 11.02 6.82
CA ARG A 116 4.50 12.17 5.92
C ARG A 116 4.31 11.75 4.45
N THR A 117 5.00 10.70 4.04
CA THR A 117 4.92 10.17 2.67
C THR A 117 3.58 9.47 2.46
N ASP A 118 3.14 8.65 3.41
CA ASP A 118 1.91 7.86 3.32
C ASP A 118 0.66 8.75 3.30
N TYR A 119 0.59 9.75 4.21
CA TYR A 119 -0.53 10.70 4.27
C TYR A 119 -0.51 11.79 3.20
N GLY A 120 0.59 11.97 2.49
CA GLY A 120 0.76 13.03 1.48
C GLY A 120 0.98 12.48 0.08
N ILE A 121 2.24 12.24 -0.26
CA ILE A 121 2.65 11.89 -1.64
C ILE A 121 2.00 10.60 -2.12
N LYS A 122 2.00 9.54 -1.32
CA LYS A 122 1.41 8.25 -1.68
C LYS A 122 -0.11 8.35 -1.83
N LEU A 123 -0.81 9.07 -0.94
CA LEU A 123 -2.25 9.28 -1.07
C LEU A 123 -2.59 9.92 -2.42
N PHE A 124 -1.86 10.98 -2.80
CA PHE A 124 -2.06 11.63 -4.10
C PHE A 124 -1.78 10.66 -5.26
N LYS A 125 -0.70 9.89 -5.18
CA LYS A 125 -0.31 8.94 -6.22
C LYS A 125 -1.29 7.79 -6.37
N TYR A 126 -1.72 7.17 -5.27
CA TYR A 126 -2.70 6.10 -5.31
C TYR A 126 -4.03 6.58 -5.89
N ARG A 127 -4.49 7.77 -5.48
CA ARG A 127 -5.69 8.39 -6.04
C ARG A 127 -5.56 8.61 -7.56
N SER A 128 -4.49 9.24 -8.00
CA SER A 128 -4.29 9.57 -9.42
C SER A 128 -4.05 8.33 -10.31
N ALA A 129 -3.50 7.25 -9.75
CA ALA A 129 -3.28 6.01 -10.46
C ALA A 129 -4.53 5.12 -10.59
N GLY A 130 -5.58 5.39 -9.80
CA GLY A 130 -6.84 4.65 -9.85
C GLY A 130 -6.95 3.53 -8.81
N VAL A 131 -6.21 3.59 -7.70
CA VAL A 131 -6.50 2.77 -6.52
C VAL A 131 -7.90 3.10 -6.02
N ARG A 132 -8.71 2.09 -5.75
CA ARG A 132 -10.12 2.26 -5.36
C ARG A 132 -10.27 2.52 -3.87
N GLU A 133 -9.47 1.83 -3.05
CA GLU A 133 -9.49 1.94 -1.59
C GLU A 133 -8.08 2.05 -1.03
N TYR A 134 -7.85 2.97 -0.09
CA TYR A 134 -6.55 3.16 0.56
C TYR A 134 -6.70 3.30 2.07
N TRP A 135 -5.98 2.48 2.83
CA TRP A 135 -5.93 2.54 4.29
C TRP A 135 -4.54 2.93 4.75
N ILE A 136 -4.49 3.84 5.73
CA ILE A 136 -3.25 4.16 6.46
C ILE A 136 -3.45 3.74 7.91
N VAL A 137 -2.76 2.66 8.30
CA VAL A 137 -2.80 2.09 9.65
C VAL A 137 -1.66 2.66 10.46
N ASN A 138 -1.96 3.33 11.57
CA ASN A 138 -0.97 3.93 12.46
C ASN A 138 -0.90 3.18 13.80
N PRO A 139 0.09 2.28 14.00
CA PRO A 139 0.20 1.48 15.23
C PRO A 139 0.49 2.31 16.48
N GLN A 140 1.19 3.46 16.34
CA GLN A 140 1.53 4.31 17.48
C GLN A 140 0.32 5.07 18.01
N LYS A 141 -0.51 5.59 17.09
CA LYS A 141 -1.73 6.31 17.44
C LYS A 141 -2.92 5.38 17.62
N LYS A 142 -2.79 4.09 17.24
CA LYS A 142 -3.87 3.11 17.18
C LYS A 142 -5.07 3.60 16.37
N THR A 143 -4.78 4.20 15.21
CA THR A 143 -5.80 4.74 14.31
C THR A 143 -5.65 4.21 12.90
N VAL A 144 -6.74 4.23 12.16
CA VAL A 144 -6.79 3.93 10.72
C VAL A 144 -7.48 5.06 9.99
N MET A 145 -6.84 5.58 8.94
CA MET A 145 -7.51 6.45 7.97
C MET A 145 -7.96 5.59 6.79
N VAL A 146 -9.23 5.68 6.46
CA VAL A 146 -9.86 4.98 5.33
C VAL A 146 -10.23 5.98 4.26
N TYR A 147 -9.74 5.75 3.05
CA TYR A 147 -10.02 6.57 1.87
C TYR A 147 -10.77 5.71 0.84
N ASP A 148 -12.03 6.06 0.58
CA ASP A 148 -12.81 5.56 -0.56
C ASP A 148 -12.49 6.43 -1.77
N LEU A 149 -11.44 6.03 -2.50
CA LEU A 149 -10.91 6.80 -3.63
C LEU A 149 -11.76 6.63 -4.89
N GLU A 150 -12.51 5.53 -5.00
CA GLU A 150 -13.39 5.27 -6.13
C GLU A 150 -14.61 6.19 -6.11
N GLN A 151 -15.20 6.41 -4.92
CA GLN A 151 -16.36 7.27 -4.75
C GLN A 151 -15.99 8.73 -4.44
N ASP A 152 -14.69 9.00 -4.29
CA ASP A 152 -14.14 10.30 -3.87
C ASP A 152 -14.85 10.89 -2.63
N LYS A 153 -15.20 10.01 -1.68
CA LYS A 153 -15.84 10.41 -0.42
C LYS A 153 -14.84 11.05 0.53
N GLN A 154 -15.37 11.77 1.50
CA GLN A 154 -14.58 12.23 2.64
C GLN A 154 -13.96 11.02 3.35
N SER A 155 -12.69 11.15 3.73
CA SER A 155 -11.99 10.11 4.50
C SER A 155 -12.56 9.97 5.90
N ASP A 156 -12.59 8.75 6.40
CA ASP A 156 -13.02 8.42 7.76
C ASP A 156 -11.82 7.98 8.60
N GLN A 157 -11.80 8.39 9.87
CA GLN A 157 -10.82 7.93 10.85
C GLN A 157 -11.48 7.02 11.87
N TYR A 158 -10.84 5.87 12.11
CA TYR A 158 -11.25 4.85 13.07
C TYR A 158 -10.16 4.61 14.12
N ASN A 159 -10.55 4.12 15.29
CA ASN A 159 -9.64 3.54 16.27
C ASN A 159 -9.49 2.03 16.03
N PHE A 160 -8.48 1.39 16.62
CA PHE A 160 -8.24 -0.04 16.44
C PHE A 160 -9.36 -0.92 17.00
N GLU A 161 -10.10 -0.43 18.00
CA GLU A 161 -11.26 -1.11 18.62
C GLU A 161 -12.53 -1.02 17.74
N ASP A 162 -12.56 -0.12 16.77
CA ASP A 162 -13.71 0.05 15.90
C ASP A 162 -13.79 -1.10 14.88
N THR A 163 -15.01 -1.40 14.46
CA THR A 163 -15.25 -2.31 13.33
C THR A 163 -15.26 -1.50 12.04
N ILE A 164 -14.28 -1.73 11.19
CA ILE A 164 -14.06 -0.98 9.94
C ILE A 164 -14.58 -1.81 8.78
N SER A 165 -15.47 -1.24 7.96
CA SER A 165 -15.94 -1.87 6.72
C SER A 165 -15.03 -1.48 5.57
N SER A 166 -14.69 -2.46 4.72
CA SER A 166 -14.03 -2.19 3.45
C SER A 166 -14.97 -1.41 2.50
N CYS A 167 -14.39 -0.58 1.64
CA CYS A 167 -15.14 0.16 0.64
C CYS A 167 -15.47 -0.69 -0.60
N ILE A 168 -14.56 -1.61 -0.96
CA ILE A 168 -14.72 -2.48 -2.14
C ILE A 168 -15.39 -3.83 -1.83
N TYR A 169 -15.55 -4.19 -0.55
CA TYR A 169 -16.21 -5.40 -0.10
C TYR A 169 -17.27 -5.08 0.96
N ASP A 170 -18.54 -5.05 0.57
CA ASP A 170 -19.66 -4.57 1.40
C ASP A 170 -19.80 -5.27 2.77
N ASP A 171 -19.44 -6.55 2.85
CA ASP A 171 -19.60 -7.37 4.04
C ASP A 171 -18.27 -7.75 4.73
N LEU A 172 -17.12 -7.28 4.21
CA LEU A 172 -15.84 -7.44 4.89
C LEU A 172 -15.71 -6.40 5.99
N LYS A 173 -15.65 -6.87 7.24
CA LYS A 173 -15.45 -6.05 8.43
C LYS A 173 -14.19 -6.48 9.16
N ILE A 174 -13.37 -5.50 9.55
CA ILE A 174 -12.07 -5.71 10.20
C ILE A 174 -12.04 -4.96 11.53
N ASN A 175 -11.63 -5.64 12.60
CA ASN A 175 -11.29 -5.05 13.88
C ASN A 175 -9.82 -5.31 14.17
N ILE A 176 -9.00 -4.23 14.22
CA ILE A 176 -7.55 -4.37 14.33
C ILE A 176 -7.11 -4.76 15.75
N ALA A 177 -7.89 -4.44 16.78
CA ALA A 177 -7.58 -4.85 18.13
C ALA A 177 -7.52 -6.39 18.26
N GLU A 178 -8.32 -7.13 17.47
CA GLU A 178 -8.30 -8.60 17.43
C GLU A 178 -6.98 -9.15 16.86
N PHE A 179 -6.26 -8.37 16.03
CA PHE A 179 -4.97 -8.77 15.48
C PHE A 179 -3.84 -8.75 16.51
N LEU A 180 -4.03 -8.00 17.58
CA LEU A 180 -3.02 -7.71 18.59
C LEU A 180 -3.29 -8.40 19.93
N SER A 181 -4.40 -9.14 20.03
CA SER A 181 -4.80 -9.91 21.22
C SER A 181 -3.97 -11.16 21.42
#